data_fbb5f6acdf1b9eee22132e65d993ff8f
#
_entry.id   fbb5f6acdf1b9eee22132e65d993ff8f
#
_cell.length_a   1.000
_cell.length_b   1.000
_cell.length_c   1.000
_cell.angle_alpha   90.00
_cell.angle_beta   90.00
_cell.angle_gamma   90.00
#
_symmetry.space_group_name_H-M   'P 1'
#
loop_
_entity.id
_entity.type
_entity.pdbx_description
1 polymer ?
#
loop_
_entity_poly.entity_id
_entity_poly.type
_entity_poly.pdbx_seq_one_letter_code
_entity_poly.pdbx_strand_id
1 'polypeptide(L)'
;MLFRSGSVFSEADRGFATGISTKRSNVMAGIVGNIDYSSATAPSFSTLSPSQSVNYVEAHDNNTLQDKLRLSLNTKSDALIAQYHRLASSIPLLAQGIPFIHAGQEFQRSKDGDSNSYQSGDEINSLKWNLVSKNATTRN
;
A
#
# COMPACT_ATOMS: atom_id res chain seq x y z
N MET A 1 -1.08 -8.50 2.79
CA MET A 1 -1.41 -7.38 1.87
C MET A 1 -2.82 -6.83 2.12
N LEU A 2 -3.15 -6.54 3.39
CA LEU A 2 -4.53 -6.26 3.83
C LEU A 2 -4.91 -4.77 3.75
N PHE A 3 -3.93 -3.89 3.70
CA PHE A 3 -4.13 -2.44 3.89
C PHE A 3 -4.26 -1.65 2.59
N ARG A 4 -3.90 -2.24 1.45
CA ARG A 4 -3.85 -1.54 0.17
C ARG A 4 -5.25 -1.28 -0.44
N SER A 5 -5.24 -0.63 -1.58
CA SER A 5 -6.42 -0.24 -2.36
C SER A 5 -7.15 -1.38 -3.07
N GLY A 6 -7.03 -2.65 -2.60
CA GLY A 6 -7.74 -3.79 -3.18
C GLY A 6 -6.84 -4.94 -3.63
N SER A 7 -7.40 -5.88 -4.41
CA SER A 7 -6.67 -7.02 -4.95
C SER A 7 -5.53 -6.59 -5.89
N VAL A 8 -4.42 -7.32 -5.84
CA VAL A 8 -3.29 -7.11 -6.78
C VAL A 8 -3.64 -7.55 -8.20
N PHE A 9 -4.57 -8.49 -8.33
CA PHE A 9 -4.94 -9.12 -9.59
C PHE A 9 -6.11 -8.42 -10.30
N SER A 10 -6.64 -7.32 -9.74
CA SER A 10 -7.72 -6.54 -10.32
C SER A 10 -7.43 -5.07 -10.17
N GLU A 11 -7.17 -4.38 -11.28
CA GLU A 11 -6.82 -2.96 -11.29
C GLU A 11 -7.92 -2.08 -10.70
N ALA A 12 -9.18 -2.38 -11.01
CA ALA A 12 -10.34 -1.62 -10.55
C ALA A 12 -10.74 -1.93 -9.10
N ASP A 13 -10.25 -3.02 -8.48
CA ASP A 13 -10.66 -3.40 -7.13
C ASP A 13 -10.14 -2.39 -6.11
N ARG A 14 -11.05 -1.97 -5.23
CA ARG A 14 -10.80 -1.00 -4.16
C ARG A 14 -10.64 -1.71 -2.82
N GLY A 15 -9.84 -1.15 -1.93
CA GLY A 15 -9.60 -1.68 -0.60
C GLY A 15 -10.12 -0.79 0.52
N PHE A 16 -9.75 -1.14 1.75
CA PHE A 16 -10.18 -0.40 2.94
C PHE A 16 -9.74 1.07 2.90
N ALA A 17 -8.50 1.34 2.57
CA ALA A 17 -7.98 2.72 2.50
C ALA A 17 -8.74 3.60 1.49
N THR A 18 -9.42 3.00 0.51
CA THR A 18 -10.26 3.70 -0.48
C THR A 18 -11.76 3.58 -0.18
N GLY A 19 -12.14 3.23 1.06
CA GLY A 19 -13.50 3.31 1.57
C GLY A 19 -14.32 2.02 1.51
N ILE A 20 -13.71 0.86 1.23
CA ILE A 20 -14.42 -0.42 1.22
C ILE A 20 -14.52 -0.99 2.65
N SER A 21 -15.63 -0.73 3.34
CA SER A 21 -15.86 -1.11 4.73
C SER A 21 -15.89 -2.62 4.97
N THR A 22 -16.26 -3.43 3.97
CA THR A 22 -16.28 -4.89 4.06
C THR A 22 -14.90 -5.52 4.30
N LYS A 23 -13.81 -4.76 4.09
CA LYS A 23 -12.43 -5.18 4.37
C LYS A 23 -12.00 -4.85 5.82
N ARG A 24 -12.88 -4.27 6.65
CA ARG A 24 -12.53 -3.80 8.00
C ARG A 24 -11.94 -4.90 8.89
N SER A 25 -12.58 -6.07 8.97
CA SER A 25 -12.11 -7.18 9.80
C SER A 25 -10.70 -7.64 9.44
N ASN A 26 -10.38 -7.71 8.14
CA ASN A 26 -9.06 -8.05 7.66
C ASN A 26 -8.01 -7.01 8.07
N VAL A 27 -8.37 -5.73 7.98
CA VAL A 27 -7.49 -4.63 8.40
C VAL A 27 -7.26 -4.66 9.91
N MET A 28 -8.33 -4.88 10.70
CA MET A 28 -8.21 -5.02 12.16
C MET A 28 -7.28 -6.17 12.54
N ALA A 29 -7.41 -7.33 11.88
CA ALA A 29 -6.51 -8.45 12.07
C ALA A 29 -5.05 -8.09 11.78
N GLY A 30 -4.81 -7.41 10.67
CA GLY A 30 -3.46 -6.93 10.30
C GLY A 30 -2.88 -5.91 11.29
N ILE A 31 -3.71 -4.99 11.80
CA ILE A 31 -3.27 -3.97 12.78
C ILE A 31 -2.76 -4.61 14.07
N VAL A 32 -3.36 -5.71 14.51
CA VAL A 32 -2.90 -6.46 15.70
C VAL A 32 -1.85 -7.54 15.38
N GLY A 33 -1.25 -7.52 14.19
CA GLY A 33 -0.21 -8.45 13.79
C GLY A 33 -0.70 -9.86 13.49
N ASN A 34 -1.96 -10.00 13.09
CA ASN A 34 -2.64 -11.27 12.78
C ASN A 34 -2.71 -12.27 13.94
N ILE A 35 -2.59 -11.82 15.18
CA ILE A 35 -2.86 -12.67 16.33
C ILE A 35 -4.37 -12.91 16.45
N ASP A 36 -4.74 -14.14 16.76
CA ASP A 36 -6.13 -14.53 17.00
C ASP A 36 -6.51 -14.25 18.46
N TYR A 37 -7.04 -13.07 18.73
CA TYR A 37 -7.43 -12.70 20.10
C TYR A 37 -8.92 -12.42 20.26
N SER A 38 -9.66 -12.27 19.17
CA SER A 38 -11.12 -12.11 19.21
C SER A 38 -11.77 -12.49 17.88
N SER A 39 -13.05 -12.86 17.93
CA SER A 39 -13.85 -13.15 16.73
C SER A 39 -13.98 -11.95 15.77
N ALA A 40 -13.80 -10.73 16.28
CA ALA A 40 -13.85 -9.50 15.46
C ALA A 40 -12.60 -9.32 14.60
N THR A 41 -11.50 -10.00 14.94
CA THR A 41 -10.22 -9.93 14.22
C THR A 41 -9.90 -11.20 13.45
N ALA A 42 -10.85 -12.17 13.33
CA ALA A 42 -10.61 -13.46 12.69
C ALA A 42 -9.69 -13.35 11.45
N PRO A 43 -8.38 -13.58 11.61
CA PRO A 43 -7.44 -13.46 10.49
C PRO A 43 -7.61 -14.64 9.54
N SER A 44 -7.29 -14.44 8.27
CA SER A 44 -7.23 -15.54 7.30
C SER A 44 -6.10 -16.52 7.60
N PHE A 45 -5.10 -16.09 8.37
CA PHE A 45 -4.06 -16.90 9.01
C PHE A 45 -3.73 -16.24 10.36
N SER A 46 -3.36 -17.02 11.35
CA SER A 46 -2.96 -16.51 12.67
C SER A 46 -1.48 -16.66 12.90
N THR A 47 -0.91 -15.73 13.69
CA THR A 47 0.45 -15.77 14.18
C THR A 47 0.44 -15.95 15.70
N LEU A 48 1.49 -16.53 16.26
CA LEU A 48 1.65 -16.65 17.71
C LEU A 48 2.14 -15.34 18.35
N SER A 49 2.79 -14.49 17.54
CA SER A 49 3.30 -13.19 17.95
C SER A 49 3.22 -12.20 16.80
N PRO A 50 2.94 -10.92 17.05
CA PRO A 50 2.97 -9.89 16.02
C PRO A 50 4.31 -9.81 15.27
N SER A 51 5.42 -10.16 15.91
CA SER A 51 6.75 -10.19 15.28
C SER A 51 6.89 -11.19 14.13
N GLN A 52 5.93 -12.09 13.96
CA GLN A 52 5.86 -13.00 12.81
C GLN A 52 5.04 -12.44 11.63
N SER A 53 4.48 -11.25 11.78
CA SER A 53 3.68 -10.59 10.75
C SER A 53 4.47 -9.48 10.09
N VAL A 54 4.53 -9.49 8.74
CA VAL A 54 5.09 -8.40 7.93
C VAL A 54 3.95 -7.64 7.28
N ASN A 55 3.85 -6.34 7.57
CA ASN A 55 2.79 -5.47 7.10
C ASN A 55 3.31 -4.53 6.01
N TYR A 56 2.64 -4.51 4.86
CA TYR A 56 3.01 -3.65 3.74
C TYR A 56 1.81 -3.37 2.82
N VAL A 57 1.92 -2.35 2.01
CA VAL A 57 0.89 -1.97 1.01
C VAL A 57 1.35 -2.18 -0.42
N GLU A 58 2.64 -2.17 -0.68
CA GLU A 58 3.25 -2.48 -1.98
C GLU A 58 4.57 -3.24 -1.81
N ALA A 59 4.99 -3.92 -2.86
CA ALA A 59 6.28 -4.55 -2.99
C ALA A 59 6.78 -4.38 -4.44
N HIS A 60 7.89 -5.03 -4.82
CA HIS A 60 8.45 -4.92 -6.17
C HIS A 60 7.52 -5.48 -7.27
N ASP A 61 6.72 -6.50 -6.94
CA ASP A 61 5.73 -7.08 -7.86
C ASP A 61 4.46 -6.25 -7.94
N ASN A 62 3.78 -6.34 -9.06
CA ASN A 62 2.52 -5.67 -9.36
C ASN A 62 2.64 -4.13 -9.38
N ASN A 63 1.51 -3.45 -9.43
CA ASN A 63 1.45 -1.99 -9.39
C ASN A 63 2.00 -1.43 -8.09
N THR A 64 2.69 -0.30 -8.16
CA THR A 64 2.97 0.51 -6.97
C THR A 64 1.66 0.98 -6.33
N LEU A 65 1.70 1.43 -5.08
CA LEU A 65 0.52 2.00 -4.43
C LEU A 65 -0.02 3.21 -5.20
N GLN A 66 0.88 4.05 -5.71
CA GLN A 66 0.54 5.21 -6.53
C GLN A 66 -0.26 4.81 -7.78
N ASP A 67 0.25 3.84 -8.55
CA ASP A 67 -0.39 3.39 -9.78
C ASP A 67 -1.72 2.69 -9.47
N LYS A 68 -1.72 1.83 -8.46
CA LYS A 68 -2.93 1.14 -8.02
C LYS A 68 -4.04 2.10 -7.59
N LEU A 69 -3.71 3.17 -6.86
CA LEU A 69 -4.68 4.17 -6.47
C LEU A 69 -5.26 4.91 -7.68
N ARG A 70 -4.43 5.28 -8.66
CA ARG A 70 -4.88 5.91 -9.89
C ARG A 70 -5.87 5.02 -10.66
N LEU A 71 -5.54 3.75 -10.83
CA LEU A 71 -6.37 2.78 -11.54
C LEU A 71 -7.68 2.52 -10.79
N SER A 72 -7.62 2.22 -9.50
CA SER A 72 -8.80 1.82 -8.73
C SER A 72 -9.77 2.97 -8.43
N LEU A 73 -9.27 4.20 -8.31
CA LEU A 73 -10.10 5.39 -8.09
C LEU A 73 -10.53 6.06 -9.39
N ASN A 74 -9.92 5.69 -10.51
CA ASN A 74 -10.15 6.30 -11.82
C ASN A 74 -10.12 7.83 -11.76
N THR A 75 -9.11 8.38 -11.10
CA THR A 75 -8.97 9.83 -10.91
C THR A 75 -7.62 10.34 -11.37
N LYS A 76 -7.61 11.58 -11.90
CA LYS A 76 -6.40 12.34 -12.26
C LYS A 76 -6.00 13.35 -11.17
N SER A 77 -6.72 13.43 -10.05
CA SER A 77 -6.42 14.35 -8.96
C SER A 77 -5.21 13.87 -8.15
N ASP A 78 -4.06 14.48 -8.35
CA ASP A 78 -2.84 14.18 -7.60
C ASP A 78 -3.02 14.43 -6.10
N ALA A 79 -3.74 15.47 -5.72
CA ALA A 79 -4.01 15.79 -4.33
C ALA A 79 -4.82 14.68 -3.63
N LEU A 80 -5.83 14.14 -4.30
CA LEU A 80 -6.65 13.05 -3.79
C LEU A 80 -5.83 11.76 -3.68
N ILE A 81 -5.05 11.43 -4.71
CA ILE A 81 -4.16 10.27 -4.69
C ILE A 81 -3.16 10.38 -3.53
N ALA A 82 -2.55 11.54 -3.33
CA ALA A 82 -1.61 11.76 -2.23
C ALA A 82 -2.25 11.58 -0.85
N GLN A 83 -3.52 11.95 -0.67
CA GLN A 83 -4.25 11.72 0.58
C GLN A 83 -4.46 10.22 0.84
N TYR A 84 -4.95 9.49 -0.13
CA TYR A 84 -5.14 8.03 -0.02
C TYR A 84 -3.82 7.28 0.12
N HIS A 85 -2.78 7.74 -0.56
CA HIS A 85 -1.45 7.16 -0.46
C HIS A 85 -0.89 7.29 0.98
N ARG A 86 -0.98 8.49 1.56
CA ARG A 86 -0.57 8.73 2.96
C ARG A 86 -1.36 7.86 3.93
N LEU A 87 -2.69 7.79 3.78
CA LEU A 87 -3.54 6.96 4.63
C LEU A 87 -3.15 5.49 4.51
N ALA A 88 -3.03 4.95 3.31
CA ALA A 88 -2.68 3.55 3.10
C ALA A 88 -1.28 3.21 3.65
N SER A 89 -0.30 4.10 3.45
CA SER A 89 1.07 3.90 3.94
C SER A 89 1.20 4.01 5.46
N SER A 90 0.36 4.83 6.12
CA SER A 90 0.40 4.99 7.58
C SER A 90 -0.08 3.75 8.33
N ILE A 91 -1.01 2.98 7.76
CA ILE A 91 -1.59 1.81 8.45
C ILE A 91 -0.52 0.76 8.80
N PRO A 92 0.30 0.24 7.86
CA PRO A 92 1.33 -0.74 8.21
C PRO A 92 2.41 -0.20 9.14
N LEU A 93 2.69 1.11 9.09
CA LEU A 93 3.67 1.75 9.98
C LEU A 93 3.18 1.84 11.43
N LEU A 94 1.88 1.95 11.63
CA LEU A 94 1.26 2.08 12.96
C LEU A 94 0.72 0.74 13.50
N ALA A 95 0.71 -0.30 12.67
CA ALA A 95 0.28 -1.64 13.05
C ALA A 95 1.33 -2.38 13.88
N GLN A 96 0.87 -3.38 14.64
CA GLN A 96 1.77 -4.33 15.29
C GLN A 96 2.43 -5.23 14.24
N GLY A 97 3.67 -5.63 14.48
CA GLY A 97 4.44 -6.46 13.56
C GLY A 97 5.60 -5.70 12.91
N ILE A 98 6.11 -6.23 11.81
CA ILE A 98 7.26 -5.67 11.10
C ILE A 98 6.74 -4.84 9.93
N PRO A 99 6.89 -3.51 9.93
CA PRO A 99 6.54 -2.69 8.77
C PRO A 99 7.56 -2.91 7.64
N PHE A 100 7.07 -3.09 6.43
CA PHE A 100 7.88 -3.14 5.22
C PHE A 100 7.48 -1.98 4.31
N ILE A 101 8.45 -1.18 3.90
CA ILE A 101 8.28 -0.05 2.99
C ILE A 101 9.08 -0.33 1.73
N HIS A 102 8.40 -0.36 0.58
CA HIS A 102 9.05 -0.49 -0.71
C HIS A 102 9.79 0.81 -1.06
N ALA A 103 11.05 0.71 -1.51
CA ALA A 103 11.86 1.87 -1.86
C ALA A 103 11.16 2.75 -2.93
N GLY A 104 10.99 4.03 -2.61
CA GLY A 104 10.27 4.98 -3.44
C GLY A 104 8.80 5.19 -3.04
N GLN A 105 8.24 4.36 -2.18
CA GLN A 105 6.88 4.55 -1.67
C GLN A 105 6.73 5.92 -0.99
N GLU A 106 7.75 6.36 -0.26
CA GLU A 106 7.76 7.63 0.48
C GLU A 106 7.62 8.86 -0.41
N PHE A 107 8.01 8.79 -1.68
CA PHE A 107 7.82 9.86 -2.66
C PHE A 107 6.83 9.52 -3.78
N GLN A 108 5.95 8.54 -3.53
CA GLN A 108 4.88 8.14 -4.45
C GLN A 108 5.42 7.62 -5.79
N ARG A 109 6.41 6.72 -5.74
CA ARG A 109 6.96 6.07 -6.93
C ARG A 109 5.87 5.49 -7.80
N SER A 110 5.95 5.76 -9.10
CA SER A 110 5.15 5.13 -10.15
C SER A 110 6.04 4.26 -11.03
N LYS A 111 5.49 3.19 -11.55
CA LYS A 111 6.03 2.39 -12.66
C LYS A 111 5.19 2.60 -13.93
N ASP A 112 4.56 3.77 -14.05
CA ASP A 112 3.69 4.16 -15.15
C ASP A 112 2.57 3.15 -15.46
N GLY A 113 2.10 2.46 -14.40
CA GLY A 113 1.05 1.44 -14.47
C GLY A 113 1.56 0.04 -14.85
N ASP A 114 2.85 -0.15 -15.07
CA ASP A 114 3.42 -1.46 -15.36
C ASP A 114 3.34 -2.37 -14.12
N SER A 115 2.44 -3.35 -14.18
CA SER A 115 2.22 -4.32 -13.10
C SER A 115 3.17 -5.51 -13.16
N ASN A 116 3.95 -5.67 -14.23
CA ASN A 116 4.83 -6.82 -14.44
C ASN A 116 6.23 -6.40 -14.92
N SER A 117 6.83 -5.46 -14.20
CA SER A 117 8.01 -4.71 -14.61
C SER A 117 9.35 -5.44 -14.47
N TYR A 118 9.38 -6.74 -14.16
CA TYR A 118 10.65 -7.44 -13.88
C TYR A 118 11.63 -7.48 -15.07
N GLN A 119 11.14 -7.33 -16.29
CA GLN A 119 11.94 -7.23 -17.52
C GLN A 119 11.89 -5.84 -18.17
N SER A 120 11.22 -4.88 -17.55
CA SER A 120 11.14 -3.51 -18.06
C SER A 120 12.45 -2.77 -17.82
N GLY A 121 12.73 -1.78 -18.66
CA GLY A 121 13.96 -0.99 -18.60
C GLY A 121 14.03 -0.03 -17.41
N ASP A 122 15.14 0.69 -17.35
CA ASP A 122 15.43 1.65 -16.27
C ASP A 122 14.44 2.82 -16.23
N GLU A 123 13.82 3.17 -17.35
CA GLU A 123 12.80 4.21 -17.44
C GLU A 123 11.61 3.90 -16.52
N ILE A 124 11.30 2.62 -16.33
CA ILE A 124 10.23 2.12 -15.46
C ILE A 124 10.76 1.79 -14.06
N ASN A 125 11.90 1.09 -13.98
CA ASN A 125 12.37 0.46 -12.75
C ASN A 125 13.27 1.34 -11.90
N SER A 126 13.91 2.37 -12.45
CA SER A 126 14.80 3.23 -11.67
C SER A 126 14.09 3.99 -10.55
N LEU A 127 14.79 4.21 -9.46
CA LEU A 127 14.35 5.05 -8.35
C LEU A 127 14.70 6.51 -8.66
N LYS A 128 13.67 7.32 -8.92
CA LYS A 128 13.83 8.74 -9.28
C LYS A 128 14.02 9.60 -8.02
N TRP A 129 15.16 9.48 -7.35
CA TRP A 129 15.47 10.16 -6.09
C TRP A 129 15.36 11.69 -6.15
N ASN A 130 15.47 12.29 -7.33
CA ASN A 130 15.26 13.72 -7.53
C ASN A 130 13.81 14.18 -7.23
N LEU A 131 12.85 13.26 -7.17
CA LEU A 131 11.48 13.57 -6.78
C LEU A 131 11.32 13.85 -5.28
N VAL A 132 12.23 13.37 -4.45
CA VAL A 132 12.23 13.63 -3.01
C VAL A 132 12.31 15.14 -2.73
N SER A 133 13.21 15.85 -3.41
CA SER A 133 13.39 17.30 -3.23
C SER A 133 12.21 18.12 -3.77
N LYS A 134 11.59 17.68 -4.86
CA LYS A 134 10.41 18.36 -5.43
C LYS A 134 9.19 18.27 -4.50
N ASN A 135 8.99 17.13 -3.86
CA ASN A 135 7.88 16.96 -2.93
C ASN A 135 8.11 17.68 -1.57
N ALA A 136 9.36 17.95 -1.21
CA ALA A 136 9.69 18.76 -0.04
C ALA A 136 9.40 20.25 -0.24
N THR A 137 9.58 20.77 -1.46
CA THR A 137 9.36 22.20 -1.79
C THR A 137 7.89 22.56 -1.97
N THR A 138 7.00 21.62 -2.24
CA THR A 138 5.55 21.88 -2.38
C THR A 138 4.78 21.84 -1.05
N ARG A 139 5.47 21.75 0.09
CA ARG A 139 4.86 21.69 1.44
C ARG A 139 4.93 23.01 2.23
N ASN A 140 5.30 24.11 1.59
CA ASN A 140 5.27 25.45 2.19
C ASN A 140 4.04 26.22 1.72
#